data_4d5cabc1c8f0a4f9ee55106b102919d6
#
_entry.id   4d5cabc1c8f0a4f9ee55106b102919d6
#
_cell.length_a   1.000
_cell.length_b   1.000
_cell.length_c   1.000
_cell.angle_alpha   90.00
_cell.angle_beta   90.00
_cell.angle_gamma   90.00
#
_symmetry.space_group_name_H-M   'P 1'
#
loop_
_entity.id
_entity.type
_entity.pdbx_description
1 polymer ?
#
loop_
_entity_poly.entity_id
_entity_poly.type
_entity_poly.pdbx_seq_one_letter_code
_entity_poly.pdbx_strand_id
1 'polypeptide(L)'
;MCIRDRKLIVNKEINDNLRQQAQALFKKWFVDNPDAILWKEGTFSNLIEKTISGDWGKDSPSGNNTEMVYCIRGADIPEVRAGNKGKMPTRYILPKNYAAKQLVDGDIVVEISGGSPTQSTGRAAAVSDALLARYDKGMVCTNFCKALKPRAGYSMYVYYYWQYLYDRDIFFSYENGTTGIKNLDING
;
A
#
# COMPACT_ATOMS: atom_id res chain seq x y z
N MET A 1 -25.85 -21.08 9.57
CA MET A 1 -24.84 -20.43 8.70
C MET A 1 -25.15 -20.79 7.25
N CYS A 2 -25.41 -19.82 6.39
CA CYS A 2 -25.77 -20.10 5.00
C CYS A 2 -24.52 -20.48 4.17
N ILE A 3 -24.73 -21.06 2.99
CA ILE A 3 -23.62 -21.48 2.08
C ILE A 3 -22.71 -20.28 1.73
N ARG A 4 -23.30 -19.11 1.54
CA ARG A 4 -22.57 -17.86 1.25
C ARG A 4 -21.62 -17.48 2.38
N ASP A 5 -22.11 -17.51 3.63
CA ASP A 5 -21.29 -17.17 4.81
C ASP A 5 -20.12 -18.12 4.94
N ARG A 6 -20.35 -19.42 4.75
CA ARG A 6 -19.30 -20.44 4.79
C ARG A 6 -18.23 -20.19 3.71
N LYS A 7 -18.63 -19.87 2.47
CA LYS A 7 -17.69 -19.54 1.40
C LYS A 7 -16.85 -18.30 1.73
N LEU A 8 -17.45 -17.26 2.34
CA LEU A 8 -16.71 -16.06 2.73
C LEU A 8 -15.67 -16.36 3.80
N ILE A 9 -16.01 -17.16 4.82
CA ILE A 9 -15.07 -17.57 5.87
C ILE A 9 -13.92 -18.36 5.27
N VAL A 10 -14.21 -19.39 4.48
CA VAL A 10 -13.17 -20.24 3.86
C VAL A 10 -12.26 -19.42 2.94
N ASN A 11 -12.80 -18.53 2.12
CA ASN A 11 -11.99 -17.67 1.26
C ASN A 11 -11.07 -16.74 2.07
N LYS A 12 -11.55 -16.22 3.20
CA LYS A 12 -10.71 -15.41 4.10
C LYS A 12 -9.56 -16.25 4.67
N GLU A 13 -9.85 -17.45 5.17
CA GLU A 13 -8.83 -18.36 5.71
C GLU A 13 -7.80 -18.74 4.65
N ILE A 14 -8.24 -19.02 3.41
CA ILE A 14 -7.34 -19.30 2.28
C ILE A 14 -6.44 -18.08 1.99
N ASN A 15 -7.00 -16.88 1.90
CA ASN A 15 -6.24 -15.67 1.64
C ASN A 15 -5.22 -15.37 2.75
N ASP A 16 -5.60 -15.56 4.02
CA ASP A 16 -4.69 -15.40 5.15
C ASP A 16 -3.55 -16.43 5.12
N ASN A 17 -3.86 -17.68 4.78
CA ASN A 17 -2.87 -18.74 4.64
C ASN A 17 -1.89 -18.46 3.49
N LEU A 18 -2.40 -18.10 2.31
CA LEU A 18 -1.57 -17.76 1.15
C LEU A 18 -0.62 -16.59 1.44
N ARG A 19 -1.11 -15.58 2.15
CA ARG A 19 -0.29 -14.43 2.56
C ARG A 19 0.82 -14.87 3.51
N GLN A 20 0.51 -15.71 4.51
CA GLN A 20 1.52 -16.23 5.44
C GLN A 20 2.57 -17.09 4.71
N GLN A 21 2.15 -17.93 3.77
CA GLN A 21 3.09 -18.71 2.95
C GLN A 21 4.00 -17.81 2.12
N ALA A 22 3.47 -16.77 1.49
CA ALA A 22 4.27 -15.83 0.71
C ALA A 22 5.29 -15.08 1.57
N GLN A 23 4.91 -14.64 2.79
CA GLN A 23 5.83 -14.03 3.75
C GLN A 23 6.91 -15.01 4.23
N ALA A 24 6.55 -16.26 4.48
CA ALA A 24 7.50 -17.29 4.88
C ALA A 24 8.52 -17.62 3.78
N LEU A 25 8.06 -17.70 2.52
CA LEU A 25 8.92 -17.87 1.35
C LEU A 25 9.85 -16.68 1.16
N PHE A 26 9.32 -15.46 1.27
CA PHE A 26 10.13 -14.25 1.21
C PHE A 26 11.23 -14.26 2.27
N LYS A 27 10.85 -14.54 3.52
CA LYS A 27 11.81 -14.62 4.63
C LYS A 27 12.90 -15.67 4.35
N LYS A 28 12.52 -16.87 3.93
CA LYS A 28 13.44 -17.96 3.62
C LYS A 28 14.42 -17.58 2.49
N TRP A 29 13.94 -16.94 1.44
CA TRP A 29 14.76 -16.67 0.24
C TRP A 29 15.62 -15.42 0.37
N PHE A 30 15.14 -14.40 1.10
CA PHE A 30 15.77 -13.08 1.08
C PHE A 30 16.28 -12.62 2.45
N VAL A 31 15.81 -13.19 3.55
CA VAL A 31 16.24 -12.80 4.90
C VAL A 31 17.11 -13.86 5.54
N ASP A 32 16.65 -15.11 5.55
CA ASP A 32 17.36 -16.23 6.17
C ASP A 32 18.30 -16.96 5.19
N ASN A 33 18.47 -16.45 3.98
CA ASN A 33 19.34 -17.06 2.98
C ASN A 33 20.82 -16.90 3.36
N PRO A 34 21.56 -17.98 3.54
CA PRO A 34 22.97 -17.90 3.91
C PRO A 34 23.84 -17.19 2.82
N ASP A 35 23.41 -17.26 1.57
CA ASP A 35 24.12 -16.61 0.45
C ASP A 35 23.87 -15.09 0.40
N ALA A 36 22.98 -14.56 1.24
CA ALA A 36 22.70 -13.11 1.29
C ALA A 36 23.96 -12.29 1.63
N ILE A 37 24.93 -12.88 2.33
CA ILE A 37 26.23 -12.25 2.61
C ILE A 37 27.03 -11.89 1.33
N LEU A 38 26.74 -12.57 0.22
CA LEU A 38 27.38 -12.34 -1.08
C LEU A 38 26.66 -11.27 -1.91
N TRP A 39 25.50 -10.81 -1.46
CA TRP A 39 24.71 -9.85 -2.22
C TRP A 39 25.24 -8.43 -2.03
N LYS A 40 25.05 -7.63 -3.07
CA LYS A 40 25.38 -6.22 -2.99
C LYS A 40 24.41 -5.50 -2.06
N GLU A 41 24.94 -4.74 -1.12
CA GLU A 41 24.14 -3.85 -0.30
C GLU A 41 23.51 -2.72 -1.12
N GLY A 42 22.33 -2.31 -0.71
CA GLY A 42 21.57 -1.24 -1.34
C GLY A 42 20.48 -0.70 -0.43
N THR A 43 19.80 0.30 -0.92
CA THR A 43 18.66 0.93 -0.22
C THR A 43 17.36 0.72 -1.01
N PHE A 44 16.22 0.96 -0.38
CA PHE A 44 14.93 0.95 -1.08
C PHE A 44 14.90 1.89 -2.27
N SER A 45 15.58 3.03 -2.20
CA SER A 45 15.65 4.00 -3.31
C SER A 45 16.27 3.40 -4.58
N ASN A 46 17.13 2.39 -4.46
CA ASN A 46 17.68 1.69 -5.63
C ASN A 46 16.62 0.85 -6.37
N LEU A 47 15.55 0.44 -5.67
CA LEU A 47 14.48 -0.42 -6.17
C LEU A 47 13.22 0.36 -6.54
N ILE A 48 13.15 1.64 -6.15
CA ILE A 48 12.01 2.52 -6.42
C ILE A 48 12.37 3.44 -7.58
N GLU A 49 11.53 3.45 -8.59
CA GLU A 49 11.66 4.37 -9.72
C GLU A 49 11.14 5.75 -9.36
N LYS A 50 9.99 5.80 -8.69
CA LYS A 50 9.28 7.04 -8.37
C LYS A 50 8.44 6.89 -7.11
N THR A 51 8.39 7.95 -6.31
CA THR A 51 7.45 8.10 -5.20
C THR A 51 6.45 9.21 -5.53
N ILE A 52 5.16 8.94 -5.40
CA ILE A 52 4.07 9.84 -5.76
C ILE A 52 3.28 10.19 -4.52
N SER A 53 3.12 11.48 -4.26
CA SER A 53 2.22 11.98 -3.22
C SER A 53 0.77 11.86 -3.67
N GLY A 54 -0.11 11.50 -2.74
CA GLY A 54 -1.53 11.37 -3.01
C GLY A 54 -2.25 12.68 -3.31
N ASP A 55 -3.56 12.59 -3.55
CA ASP A 55 -4.45 13.72 -3.80
C ASP A 55 -5.83 13.41 -3.20
N TRP A 56 -6.31 14.28 -2.32
CA TRP A 56 -7.64 14.11 -1.73
C TRP A 56 -8.75 14.68 -2.62
N GLY A 57 -8.45 15.70 -3.40
CA GLY A 57 -9.42 16.37 -4.29
C GLY A 57 -10.62 16.98 -3.58
N LYS A 58 -11.79 16.93 -4.24
CA LYS A 58 -13.07 17.47 -3.80
C LYS A 58 -14.13 16.37 -3.70
N ASP A 59 -15.18 16.59 -2.90
CA ASP A 59 -16.31 15.64 -2.76
C ASP A 59 -17.22 15.61 -4.00
N SER A 60 -17.26 16.71 -4.74
CA SER A 60 -18.05 16.88 -5.96
C SER A 60 -17.25 17.64 -7.03
N PRO A 61 -17.66 17.58 -8.32
CA PRO A 61 -17.04 18.38 -9.37
C PRO A 61 -17.05 19.86 -8.99
N SER A 62 -15.90 20.51 -9.01
CA SER A 62 -15.76 21.92 -8.66
C SER A 62 -14.59 22.56 -9.41
N GLY A 63 -14.87 23.60 -10.19
CA GLY A 63 -13.88 24.26 -11.04
C GLY A 63 -13.22 23.26 -11.99
N ASN A 64 -11.90 23.18 -11.97
CA ASN A 64 -11.12 22.27 -12.82
C ASN A 64 -10.98 20.84 -12.23
N ASN A 65 -11.54 20.55 -11.05
CA ASN A 65 -11.58 19.21 -10.48
C ASN A 65 -12.74 18.43 -11.09
N THR A 66 -12.53 17.86 -12.25
CA THR A 66 -13.55 17.17 -13.06
C THR A 66 -13.31 15.67 -13.20
N GLU A 67 -12.10 15.19 -12.90
CA GLU A 67 -11.76 13.79 -13.02
C GLU A 67 -12.21 13.00 -11.78
N MET A 68 -13.18 12.10 -11.97
CA MET A 68 -13.69 11.25 -10.90
C MET A 68 -12.76 10.03 -10.68
N VAL A 69 -12.33 9.85 -9.45
CA VAL A 69 -11.42 8.77 -9.05
C VAL A 69 -11.89 8.12 -7.75
N TYR A 70 -11.46 6.88 -7.52
CA TYR A 70 -11.48 6.28 -6.19
C TYR A 70 -10.20 6.60 -5.43
N CYS A 71 -10.33 6.94 -4.16
CA CYS A 71 -9.18 7.40 -3.37
C CYS A 71 -8.91 6.41 -2.22
N ILE A 72 -7.82 5.64 -2.32
CA ILE A 72 -7.41 4.71 -1.26
C ILE A 72 -6.83 5.48 -0.07
N ARG A 73 -7.30 5.15 1.13
CA ARG A 73 -6.87 5.74 2.40
C ARG A 73 -6.11 4.73 3.24
N GLY A 74 -5.41 5.19 4.27
CA GLY A 74 -4.83 4.30 5.29
C GLY A 74 -5.85 3.34 5.91
N ALA A 75 -7.10 3.78 6.09
CA ALA A 75 -8.20 2.94 6.60
C ALA A 75 -8.62 1.80 5.64
N ASP A 76 -8.34 1.92 4.34
CA ASP A 76 -8.69 0.91 3.34
C ASP A 76 -7.58 -0.15 3.17
N ILE A 77 -6.35 0.14 3.62
CA ILE A 77 -5.19 -0.75 3.48
C ILE A 77 -5.44 -2.15 4.06
N PRO A 78 -5.99 -2.33 5.27
CA PRO A 78 -6.24 -3.68 5.82
C PRO A 78 -7.17 -4.51 4.94
N GLU A 79 -8.24 -3.91 4.42
CA GLU A 79 -9.20 -4.59 3.54
C GLU A 79 -8.57 -4.98 2.20
N VAL A 80 -7.79 -4.07 1.60
CA VAL A 80 -7.07 -4.35 0.35
C VAL A 80 -6.04 -5.47 0.54
N ARG A 81 -5.29 -5.46 1.65
CA ARG A 81 -4.36 -6.55 2.01
C ARG A 81 -5.05 -7.90 2.17
N ALA A 82 -6.27 -7.90 2.69
CA ALA A 82 -7.08 -9.10 2.83
C ALA A 82 -7.71 -9.58 1.50
N GLY A 83 -7.44 -8.89 0.39
CA GLY A 83 -8.01 -9.19 -0.92
C GLY A 83 -9.46 -8.70 -1.10
N ASN A 84 -9.93 -7.83 -0.22
CA ASN A 84 -11.27 -7.23 -0.30
C ASN A 84 -11.26 -5.94 -1.14
N LYS A 85 -12.45 -5.47 -1.52
CA LYS A 85 -12.61 -4.24 -2.29
C LYS A 85 -12.24 -2.99 -1.47
N GLY A 86 -12.51 -2.97 -0.17
CA GLY A 86 -12.43 -1.75 0.64
C GLY A 86 -13.66 -0.85 0.48
N LYS A 87 -13.62 0.33 1.10
CA LYS A 87 -14.69 1.33 1.08
C LYS A 87 -14.16 2.69 0.61
N MET A 88 -13.39 2.68 -0.48
CA MET A 88 -12.74 3.88 -0.99
C MET A 88 -13.76 4.91 -1.43
N PRO A 89 -13.68 6.17 -0.97
CA PRO A 89 -14.56 7.23 -1.42
C PRO A 89 -14.25 7.64 -2.85
N THR A 90 -15.29 8.10 -3.55
CA THR A 90 -15.15 8.83 -4.81
C THR A 90 -14.68 10.25 -4.53
N ARG A 91 -13.74 10.73 -5.33
CA ARG A 91 -13.20 12.09 -5.26
C ARG A 91 -13.09 12.67 -6.65
N TYR A 92 -13.03 14.01 -6.74
CA TYR A 92 -12.82 14.73 -7.98
C TYR A 92 -11.52 15.50 -7.90
N ILE A 93 -10.59 15.20 -8.81
CA ILE A 93 -9.26 15.81 -8.89
C ILE A 93 -9.06 16.51 -10.24
N LEU A 94 -7.96 17.22 -10.37
CA LEU A 94 -7.56 17.79 -11.66
C LEU A 94 -7.16 16.66 -12.63
N PRO A 95 -7.58 16.67 -13.90
CA PRO A 95 -7.17 15.66 -14.89
C PRO A 95 -5.64 15.51 -15.00
N LYS A 96 -4.88 16.62 -14.92
CA LYS A 96 -3.41 16.59 -14.90
C LYS A 96 -2.85 15.87 -13.67
N ASN A 97 -3.53 15.99 -12.52
CA ASN A 97 -3.11 15.28 -11.31
C ASN A 97 -3.40 13.79 -11.45
N TYR A 98 -4.53 13.42 -12.01
CA TYR A 98 -4.83 12.03 -12.30
C TYR A 98 -3.77 11.40 -13.20
N ALA A 99 -3.44 12.04 -14.32
CA ALA A 99 -2.42 11.56 -15.25
C ALA A 99 -1.04 11.32 -14.57
N ALA A 100 -0.72 12.13 -13.55
CA ALA A 100 0.55 12.02 -12.81
C ALA A 100 0.51 11.07 -11.60
N LYS A 101 -0.68 10.80 -11.06
CA LYS A 101 -0.86 10.16 -9.75
C LYS A 101 -1.69 8.87 -9.79
N GLN A 102 -2.19 8.48 -10.96
CA GLN A 102 -2.96 7.24 -11.08
C GLN A 102 -2.14 6.03 -10.60
N LEU A 103 -2.82 5.16 -9.88
CA LEU A 103 -2.27 3.89 -9.45
C LEU A 103 -2.42 2.86 -10.57
N VAL A 104 -1.39 2.05 -10.73
CA VAL A 104 -1.35 0.96 -11.70
C VAL A 104 -0.91 -0.34 -11.01
N ASP A 105 -1.01 -1.45 -11.71
CA ASP A 105 -0.51 -2.75 -11.21
C ASP A 105 0.96 -2.67 -10.81
N GLY A 106 1.28 -3.26 -9.68
CA GLY A 106 2.63 -3.26 -9.12
C GLY A 106 2.98 -2.05 -8.25
N ASP A 107 2.15 -1.02 -8.20
CA ASP A 107 2.33 0.09 -7.25
C ASP A 107 2.10 -0.38 -5.81
N ILE A 108 2.75 0.29 -4.85
CA ILE A 108 2.58 0.02 -3.42
C ILE A 108 2.11 1.30 -2.74
N VAL A 109 0.89 1.29 -2.20
CA VAL A 109 0.38 2.40 -1.40
C VAL A 109 0.84 2.24 0.03
N VAL A 110 1.50 3.26 0.56
CA VAL A 110 2.02 3.32 1.93
C VAL A 110 1.36 4.45 2.69
N GLU A 111 0.85 4.18 3.88
CA GLU A 111 0.38 5.19 4.83
C GLU A 111 1.57 5.93 5.44
N ILE A 112 1.64 7.23 5.20
CA ILE A 112 2.72 8.07 5.71
C ILE A 112 2.29 8.97 6.86
N SER A 113 0.98 9.10 7.12
CA SER A 113 0.44 9.92 8.22
C SER A 113 -0.70 9.18 8.89
N GLY A 114 -0.65 9.09 10.19
CA GLY A 114 -1.62 8.34 11.01
C GLY A 114 -0.93 7.74 12.23
N GLY A 115 -1.08 6.43 12.36
CA GLY A 115 -0.49 5.70 13.48
C GLY A 115 -1.22 5.91 14.82
N SER A 116 -0.72 5.23 15.82
CA SER A 116 -1.17 5.32 17.21
C SER A 116 0.01 4.95 18.13
N PRO A 117 -0.13 5.05 19.45
CA PRO A 117 0.93 4.57 20.36
C PRO A 117 1.29 3.09 20.19
N THR A 118 0.35 2.28 19.69
CA THR A 118 0.50 0.83 19.52
C THR A 118 0.56 0.37 18.06
N GLN A 119 0.48 1.31 17.11
CA GLN A 119 0.51 0.99 15.68
C GLN A 119 1.31 2.07 14.95
N SER A 120 2.43 1.68 14.36
CA SER A 120 3.22 2.59 13.54
C SER A 120 2.48 3.00 12.26
N THR A 121 2.89 4.14 11.70
CA THR A 121 2.68 4.44 10.28
C THR A 121 3.45 3.46 9.40
N GLY A 122 3.26 3.49 8.11
CA GLY A 122 3.95 2.57 7.19
C GLY A 122 3.14 1.34 6.80
N ARG A 123 1.86 1.24 7.19
CA ARG A 123 0.99 0.20 6.63
C ARG A 123 0.98 0.32 5.10
N ALA A 124 1.10 -0.80 4.42
CA ALA A 124 1.15 -0.79 2.97
C ALA A 124 0.22 -1.83 2.34
N ALA A 125 -0.23 -1.55 1.12
CA ALA A 125 -0.97 -2.48 0.28
C ALA A 125 -0.42 -2.44 -1.15
N ALA A 126 -0.24 -3.61 -1.75
CA ALA A 126 0.07 -3.70 -3.16
C ALA A 126 -1.19 -3.45 -4.00
N VAL A 127 -1.05 -2.66 -5.04
CA VAL A 127 -2.07 -2.44 -6.06
C VAL A 127 -1.93 -3.52 -7.12
N SER A 128 -3.02 -4.17 -7.48
CA SER A 128 -3.06 -5.20 -8.51
C SER A 128 -4.14 -4.90 -9.53
N ASP A 129 -3.98 -5.42 -10.74
CA ASP A 129 -5.02 -5.37 -11.77
C ASP A 129 -6.34 -5.96 -11.26
N ALA A 130 -6.29 -7.02 -10.45
CA ALA A 130 -7.47 -7.61 -9.82
C ALA A 130 -8.18 -6.65 -8.84
N LEU A 131 -7.46 -5.77 -8.16
CA LEU A 131 -8.04 -4.70 -7.35
C LEU A 131 -8.64 -3.62 -8.25
N LEU A 132 -7.87 -3.13 -9.21
CA LEU A 132 -8.28 -2.05 -10.12
C LEU A 132 -9.53 -2.42 -10.91
N ALA A 133 -9.63 -3.65 -11.41
CA ALA A 133 -10.78 -4.16 -12.17
C ALA A 133 -12.11 -4.20 -11.36
N ARG A 134 -12.07 -4.03 -10.03
CA ARG A 134 -13.29 -3.97 -9.20
C ARG A 134 -13.95 -2.60 -9.19
N TYR A 135 -13.31 -1.61 -9.81
CA TYR A 135 -13.75 -0.24 -9.87
C TYR A 135 -13.92 0.20 -11.31
N ASP A 136 -14.93 1.01 -11.57
CA ASP A 136 -15.28 1.52 -12.89
C ASP A 136 -14.53 2.80 -13.27
N LYS A 137 -13.76 3.35 -12.34
CA LYS A 137 -12.91 4.54 -12.52
C LYS A 137 -11.51 4.29 -11.97
N GLY A 138 -10.58 5.14 -12.38
CA GLY A 138 -9.21 5.09 -11.91
C GLY A 138 -9.06 5.33 -10.41
N MET A 139 -7.88 5.04 -9.90
CA MET A 139 -7.58 5.09 -8.48
C MET A 139 -6.36 5.96 -8.21
N VAL A 140 -6.41 6.70 -7.11
CA VAL A 140 -5.27 7.43 -6.51
C VAL A 140 -5.22 7.14 -5.02
N CYS A 141 -4.14 7.51 -4.32
CA CYS A 141 -4.11 7.50 -2.86
C CYS A 141 -4.36 8.89 -2.27
N THR A 142 -4.72 8.95 -0.99
CA THR A 142 -4.89 10.23 -0.26
C THR A 142 -3.55 10.89 -0.01
N ASN A 143 -3.57 12.17 0.38
CA ASN A 143 -2.38 12.90 0.82
C ASN A 143 -1.76 12.38 2.14
N PHE A 144 -2.47 11.51 2.89
CA PHE A 144 -1.92 10.76 4.03
C PHE A 144 -1.22 9.46 3.62
N CYS A 145 -1.16 9.21 2.32
CA CYS A 145 -0.46 8.07 1.72
C CYS A 145 0.49 8.54 0.62
N LYS A 146 1.47 7.71 0.31
CA LYS A 146 2.28 7.81 -0.90
C LYS A 146 2.18 6.53 -1.71
N ALA A 147 2.29 6.64 -3.02
CA ALA A 147 2.47 5.48 -3.88
C ALA A 147 3.96 5.33 -4.22
N LEU A 148 4.52 4.19 -3.89
CA LEU A 148 5.84 3.77 -4.37
C LEU A 148 5.63 3.09 -5.71
N LYS A 149 6.42 3.48 -6.70
CA LYS A 149 6.50 2.80 -8.01
C LYS A 149 7.81 2.03 -8.07
N PRO A 150 7.80 0.72 -7.77
CA PRO A 150 8.99 -0.08 -7.88
C PRO A 150 9.46 -0.21 -9.33
N ARG A 151 10.76 -0.39 -9.53
CA ARG A 151 11.32 -0.75 -10.83
C ARG A 151 10.75 -2.09 -11.30
N ALA A 152 10.70 -2.28 -12.61
CA ALA A 152 10.18 -3.52 -13.21
C ALA A 152 10.81 -4.77 -12.58
N GLY A 153 9.98 -5.72 -12.19
CA GLY A 153 10.38 -6.98 -11.55
C GLY A 153 10.58 -6.91 -10.02
N TYR A 154 10.56 -5.72 -9.41
CA TYR A 154 10.83 -5.58 -7.96
C TYR A 154 9.58 -5.35 -7.10
N SER A 155 8.38 -5.20 -7.66
CA SER A 155 7.17 -4.86 -6.91
C SER A 155 6.90 -5.79 -5.74
N MET A 156 6.91 -7.10 -5.97
CA MET A 156 6.65 -8.08 -4.91
C MET A 156 7.79 -8.14 -3.88
N TYR A 157 9.05 -8.01 -4.32
CA TYR A 157 10.19 -7.95 -3.41
C TYR A 157 10.07 -6.75 -2.47
N VAL A 158 9.87 -5.54 -3.02
CA VAL A 158 9.71 -4.30 -2.24
C VAL A 158 8.52 -4.42 -1.29
N TYR A 159 7.38 -4.92 -1.76
CA TYR A 159 6.18 -5.09 -0.94
C TYR A 159 6.43 -6.02 0.25
N TYR A 160 6.96 -7.23 0.04
CA TYR A 160 7.18 -8.18 1.12
C TYR A 160 8.31 -7.75 2.06
N TYR A 161 9.35 -7.08 1.58
CA TYR A 161 10.39 -6.54 2.44
C TYR A 161 9.84 -5.39 3.30
N TRP A 162 9.01 -4.52 2.72
CA TRP A 162 8.30 -3.48 3.47
C TRP A 162 7.43 -4.08 4.59
N GLN A 163 6.63 -5.11 4.28
CA GLN A 163 5.83 -5.83 5.28
C GLN A 163 6.71 -6.46 6.36
N TYR A 164 7.84 -7.06 5.97
CA TYR A 164 8.80 -7.65 6.90
C TYR A 164 9.34 -6.63 7.91
N LEU A 165 9.64 -5.41 7.47
CA LEU A 165 10.09 -4.31 8.34
C LEU A 165 8.94 -3.79 9.21
N TYR A 166 7.74 -3.64 8.64
CA TYR A 166 6.55 -3.21 9.36
C TYR A 166 6.19 -4.15 10.50
N ASP A 167 6.17 -5.46 10.26
CA ASP A 167 5.84 -6.50 11.24
C ASP A 167 6.89 -6.62 12.37
N ARG A 168 8.01 -5.90 12.24
CA ARG A 168 9.08 -5.79 13.26
C ARG A 168 9.15 -4.43 13.93
N ASP A 169 8.13 -3.64 13.75
CA ASP A 169 8.02 -2.32 14.36
C ASP A 169 9.16 -1.34 14.00
N ILE A 170 9.91 -1.62 12.92
CA ILE A 170 11.05 -0.80 12.48
C ILE A 170 10.60 0.63 12.18
N PHE A 171 9.41 0.82 11.63
CA PHE A 171 8.92 2.13 11.24
C PHE A 171 8.63 3.08 12.40
N PHE A 172 8.49 2.58 13.65
CA PHE A 172 8.43 3.47 14.82
C PHE A 172 9.67 4.36 14.94
N SER A 173 10.84 3.86 14.55
CA SER A 173 12.10 4.62 14.58
C SER A 173 12.20 5.70 13.51
N TYR A 174 11.33 5.64 12.50
CA TYR A 174 11.27 6.60 11.37
C TYR A 174 10.08 7.55 11.47
N GLU A 175 9.36 7.54 12.59
CA GLU A 175 8.22 8.42 12.81
C GLU A 175 8.63 9.76 13.41
N ASN A 176 8.09 10.83 12.85
CA ASN A 176 8.19 12.18 13.38
C ASN A 176 6.81 12.64 13.88
N GLY A 177 6.77 13.29 15.03
CA GLY A 177 5.54 13.83 15.63
C GLY A 177 5.43 13.48 17.12
N THR A 178 5.00 14.44 17.94
CA THR A 178 4.97 14.29 19.40
C THR A 178 3.57 14.11 19.97
N THR A 179 2.54 14.59 19.31
CA THR A 179 1.15 14.51 19.76
C THR A 179 0.19 14.39 18.56
N GLY A 180 -0.67 13.39 18.58
CA GLY A 180 -1.70 13.21 17.56
C GLY A 180 -1.21 12.44 16.34
N ILE A 181 -1.18 13.07 15.18
CA ILE A 181 -0.81 12.43 13.91
C ILE A 181 0.71 12.30 13.82
N LYS A 182 1.20 11.09 13.67
CA LYS A 182 2.59 10.77 13.34
C LYS A 182 2.80 10.74 11.83
N ASN A 183 4.01 11.09 11.41
CA ASN A 183 4.41 11.08 10.01
C ASN A 183 5.64 10.20 9.82
N LEU A 184 5.58 9.29 8.87
CA LEU A 184 6.70 8.46 8.47
C LEU A 184 7.68 9.28 7.62
N ASP A 185 8.94 9.33 8.03
CA ASP A 185 10.02 9.77 7.15
C ASP A 185 10.35 8.67 6.15
N ILE A 186 9.83 8.79 4.96
CA ILE A 186 10.02 7.79 3.89
C ILE A 186 11.36 7.96 3.15
N ASN A 187 12.13 8.98 3.47
CA ASN A 187 13.43 9.26 2.85
C ASN A 187 14.60 8.92 3.78
N GLY A 188 14.30 8.56 5.04
CA GLY A 188 15.27 8.19 6.06
C GLY A 188 15.92 6.82 5.90
#